data_d2c7aecfd0869a608d4cdbcdb40335ad
#
_entry.id   d2c7aecfd0869a608d4cdbcdb40335ad
#
_cell.length_a   1.000
_cell.length_b   1.000
_cell.length_c   1.000
_cell.angle_alpha   90.00
_cell.angle_beta   90.00
_cell.angle_gamma   90.00
#
_symmetry.space_group_name_H-M   'P 1'
#
loop_
_entity.id
_entity.type
_entity.pdbx_description
1 polymer ?
#
loop_
_entity_poly.entity_id
_entity_poly.type
_entity_poly.pdbx_seq_one_letter_code
_entity_poly.pdbx_strand_id
1 'polypeptide(L)'
;MRLFLLLLITLFAQNALAQFYTGLMAGGRIPLGSNKLETLTIVPLGVQFQLRESMEYAVSLSFGGAMGGAKFPVSYTYPTDDYIVSPNPPYTPERVYKTEASNNNSFLNIFGTLDVEKVLWCDRGDNYELGALLSIGVNSFGLKPKKELPTKPEHDKTQMIFGIGLRNSFVVSQGGDLLQLNVQYWIENHTIKNHSPSLKGNYLSLTFCYTGAFFN
;
A
#
# COMPACT_ATOMS: atom_id res chain seq x y z
N MET A 1 -7.86 18.11 10.94
CA MET A 1 -7.03 17.11 11.62
C MET A 1 -7.36 16.96 13.11
N ARG A 2 -7.37 18.05 13.92
CA ARG A 2 -7.69 17.96 15.36
C ARG A 2 -9.10 17.42 15.67
N LEU A 3 -10.11 17.80 14.89
CA LEU A 3 -11.50 17.35 15.06
C LEU A 3 -11.65 15.85 14.74
N PHE A 4 -10.94 15.34 13.73
CA PHE A 4 -10.92 13.92 13.37
C PHE A 4 -10.24 13.08 14.47
N LEU A 5 -9.16 13.60 15.04
CA LEU A 5 -8.48 12.95 16.17
C LEU A 5 -9.36 12.92 17.43
N LEU A 6 -10.06 14.01 17.73
CA LEU A 6 -11.03 14.07 18.83
C LEU A 6 -12.21 13.11 18.62
N LEU A 7 -12.73 13.02 17.40
CA LEU A 7 -13.81 12.09 17.07
C LEU A 7 -13.35 10.63 17.19
N LEU A 8 -12.12 10.35 16.78
CA LEU A 8 -11.50 9.03 16.98
C LEU A 8 -11.35 8.72 18.48
N ILE A 9 -10.80 9.66 19.26
CA ILE A 9 -10.61 9.49 20.72
C ILE A 9 -11.96 9.33 21.45
N THR A 10 -13.00 10.07 21.05
CA THR A 10 -14.34 9.91 21.66
C THR A 10 -15.01 8.61 21.26
N LEU A 11 -14.86 8.13 20.03
CA LEU A 11 -15.29 6.79 19.62
C LEU A 11 -14.57 5.69 20.43
N PHE A 12 -13.28 5.86 20.70
CA PHE A 12 -12.50 4.92 21.50
C PHE A 12 -12.81 4.98 23.00
N ALA A 13 -13.14 6.16 23.52
CA ALA A 13 -13.40 6.34 24.95
C ALA A 13 -14.80 5.84 25.40
N GLN A 14 -15.73 5.64 24.49
CA GLN A 14 -17.09 5.21 24.84
C GLN A 14 -17.22 3.69 25.02
N ASN A 15 -16.22 2.90 24.63
CA ASN A 15 -16.29 1.45 24.63
C ASN A 15 -15.31 0.83 25.63
N ALA A 16 -15.71 0.76 26.89
CA ALA A 16 -14.95 0.11 27.98
C ALA A 16 -14.74 -1.42 27.79
N LEU A 17 -15.22 -1.99 26.67
CA LEU A 17 -15.13 -3.42 26.33
C LEU A 17 -14.32 -3.68 25.05
N ALA A 18 -13.73 -2.64 24.44
CA ALA A 18 -12.96 -2.82 23.23
C ALA A 18 -11.61 -3.48 23.53
N GLN A 19 -11.35 -4.61 22.88
CA GLN A 19 -10.04 -5.27 22.94
C GLN A 19 -9.09 -4.64 21.93
N PHE A 20 -7.90 -4.32 22.40
CA PHE A 20 -6.84 -3.76 21.57
C PHE A 20 -5.79 -4.83 21.24
N TYR A 21 -5.51 -4.99 19.95
CA TYR A 21 -4.53 -5.92 19.44
C TYR A 21 -3.40 -5.19 18.72
N THR A 22 -2.19 -5.71 18.83
CA THR A 22 -1.07 -5.27 18.00
C THR A 22 -0.44 -6.47 17.35
N GLY A 23 0.04 -6.30 16.13
CA GLY A 23 0.60 -7.44 15.40
C GLY A 23 1.60 -7.08 14.32
N LEU A 24 2.24 -8.13 13.85
CA LEU A 24 3.13 -8.09 12.71
C LEU A 24 2.43 -8.72 11.51
N MET A 25 2.63 -8.14 10.34
CA MET A 25 2.07 -8.65 9.10
C MET A 25 3.14 -8.85 8.04
N ALA A 26 2.95 -9.88 7.22
CA ALA A 26 3.74 -10.15 6.03
C ALA A 26 2.84 -10.72 4.93
N GLY A 27 3.27 -10.62 3.69
CA GLY A 27 2.45 -11.16 2.59
C GLY A 27 2.95 -10.82 1.21
N GLY A 28 2.05 -10.84 0.25
CA GLY A 28 2.34 -10.55 -1.13
C GLY A 28 1.19 -9.88 -1.85
N ARG A 29 1.49 -9.28 -2.98
CA ARG A 29 0.55 -8.62 -3.88
C ARG A 29 0.71 -9.18 -5.27
N ILE A 30 -0.38 -9.63 -5.86
CA ILE A 30 -0.43 -10.19 -7.21
C ILE A 30 -1.08 -9.13 -8.10
N PRO A 31 -0.35 -8.56 -9.06
CA PRO A 31 -0.92 -7.59 -10.00
C PRO A 31 -1.95 -8.24 -10.90
N LEU A 32 -3.03 -7.54 -11.19
CA LEU A 32 -4.15 -8.01 -12.00
C LEU A 32 -4.35 -7.17 -13.26
N GLY A 33 -4.79 -7.81 -14.33
CA GLY A 33 -5.17 -7.13 -15.58
C GLY A 33 -4.01 -6.42 -16.27
N SER A 34 -4.20 -5.14 -16.58
CA SER A 34 -3.20 -4.30 -17.28
C SER A 34 -2.08 -3.79 -16.38
N ASN A 35 -2.05 -4.21 -15.12
CA ASN A 35 -0.97 -3.86 -14.23
C ASN A 35 0.34 -4.45 -14.74
N LYS A 36 1.30 -3.59 -15.05
CA LYS A 36 2.60 -3.97 -15.65
C LYS A 36 3.65 -4.38 -14.61
N LEU A 37 3.27 -4.54 -13.36
CA LEU A 37 4.10 -5.17 -12.36
C LEU A 37 4.16 -6.67 -12.67
N GLU A 38 5.27 -7.15 -13.18
CA GLU A 38 5.41 -8.53 -13.64
C GLU A 38 5.56 -9.56 -12.53
N THR A 39 5.91 -9.13 -11.34
CA THR A 39 6.28 -10.05 -10.27
C THR A 39 5.40 -9.87 -9.06
N LEU A 40 5.23 -10.95 -8.32
CA LEU A 40 4.70 -10.94 -6.97
C LEU A 40 5.46 -9.89 -6.15
N THR A 41 4.75 -8.86 -5.70
CA THR A 41 5.32 -7.90 -4.77
C THR A 41 5.28 -8.48 -3.38
N ILE A 42 6.40 -8.49 -2.70
CA ILE A 42 6.49 -8.99 -1.34
C ILE A 42 6.26 -7.84 -0.37
N VAL A 43 5.42 -8.07 0.65
CA VAL A 43 5.30 -7.23 1.84
C VAL A 43 6.10 -7.90 2.94
N PRO A 44 7.40 -7.57 3.11
CA PRO A 44 8.28 -8.33 3.99
C PRO A 44 7.91 -8.12 5.45
N LEU A 45 7.46 -6.93 5.81
CA LEU A 45 7.09 -6.60 7.17
C LEU A 45 6.14 -5.41 7.20
N GLY A 46 5.14 -5.50 8.05
CA GLY A 46 4.26 -4.41 8.42
C GLY A 46 3.82 -4.57 9.87
N VAL A 47 3.17 -3.55 10.39
CA VAL A 47 2.55 -3.54 11.71
C VAL A 47 1.06 -3.27 11.58
N GLN A 48 0.28 -3.90 12.42
CA GLN A 48 -1.17 -3.71 12.49
C GLN A 48 -1.56 -3.40 13.92
N PHE A 49 -2.44 -2.42 14.07
CA PHE A 49 -3.15 -2.09 15.30
C PHE A 49 -4.63 -2.32 15.05
N GLN A 50 -5.26 -3.15 15.85
CA GLN A 50 -6.68 -3.48 15.70
C GLN A 50 -7.41 -3.17 16.97
N LEU A 51 -8.54 -2.48 16.84
CA LEU A 51 -9.53 -2.31 17.88
C LEU A 51 -10.75 -3.15 17.52
N ARG A 52 -11.15 -4.00 18.44
CA ARG A 52 -12.34 -4.82 18.32
C ARG A 52 -13.34 -4.40 19.39
N GLU A 53 -14.45 -3.83 18.97
CA GLU A 53 -15.50 -3.36 19.86
C GLU A 53 -16.43 -4.49 20.29
N SER A 54 -16.70 -5.40 19.38
CA SER A 54 -17.59 -6.54 19.58
C SER A 54 -17.20 -7.69 18.64
N MET A 55 -17.87 -8.83 18.76
CA MET A 55 -17.72 -9.91 17.79
C MET A 55 -18.27 -9.56 16.39
N GLU A 56 -18.88 -8.38 16.20
CA GLU A 56 -19.44 -8.00 14.92
C GLU A 56 -18.54 -7.07 14.11
N TYR A 57 -17.77 -6.20 14.76
CA TYR A 57 -17.00 -5.16 14.11
C TYR A 57 -15.59 -5.02 14.67
N ALA A 58 -14.66 -4.79 13.77
CA ALA A 58 -13.30 -4.38 14.13
C ALA A 58 -12.80 -3.27 13.21
N VAL A 59 -11.91 -2.43 13.73
CA VAL A 59 -11.20 -1.39 12.97
C VAL A 59 -9.71 -1.64 13.12
N SER A 60 -9.00 -1.68 12.00
CA SER A 60 -7.55 -1.90 12.00
C SER A 60 -6.83 -0.77 11.28
N LEU A 61 -5.70 -0.37 11.84
CA LEU A 61 -4.76 0.55 11.22
C LEU A 61 -3.48 -0.23 10.92
N SER A 62 -3.09 -0.28 9.66
CA SER A 62 -1.92 -1.03 9.22
C SER A 62 -0.92 -0.14 8.51
N PHE A 63 0.36 -0.39 8.76
CA PHE A 63 1.49 0.27 8.09
C PHE A 63 2.47 -0.77 7.61
N GLY A 64 3.01 -0.57 6.41
CA GLY A 64 3.97 -1.53 5.87
C GLY A 64 4.71 -1.02 4.66
N GLY A 65 5.67 -1.83 4.23
CA GLY A 65 6.41 -1.64 3.00
C GLY A 65 6.19 -2.81 2.05
N ALA A 66 6.11 -2.53 0.77
CA ALA A 66 6.06 -3.54 -0.28
C ALA A 66 7.20 -3.30 -1.27
N MET A 67 7.88 -4.36 -1.69
CA MET A 67 8.98 -4.29 -2.66
C MET A 67 8.73 -5.25 -3.80
N GLY A 68 9.17 -4.85 -4.98
CA GLY A 68 9.05 -5.69 -6.17
C GLY A 68 9.89 -5.21 -7.32
N GLY A 69 9.84 -5.98 -8.41
CA GLY A 69 10.48 -5.64 -9.67
C GLY A 69 9.45 -5.27 -10.72
N ALA A 70 9.74 -4.25 -11.51
CA ALA A 70 8.98 -3.88 -12.68
C ALA A 70 9.83 -4.14 -13.92
N LYS A 71 9.38 -5.03 -14.81
CA LYS A 71 10.10 -5.39 -16.04
C LYS A 71 9.64 -4.60 -17.27
N PHE A 72 8.89 -3.53 -17.07
CA PHE A 72 8.55 -2.65 -18.18
C PHE A 72 9.66 -1.61 -18.39
N PRO A 73 9.91 -1.22 -19.64
CA PRO A 73 10.86 -0.14 -19.92
C PRO A 73 10.30 1.18 -19.36
N VAL A 74 11.13 1.84 -18.57
CA VAL A 74 10.86 3.16 -18.03
C VAL A 74 11.71 4.14 -18.82
N SER A 75 11.06 5.01 -19.58
CA SER A 75 11.75 6.06 -20.34
C SER A 75 11.87 7.32 -19.49
N TYR A 76 13.07 7.82 -19.37
CA TYR A 76 13.39 9.05 -18.63
C TYR A 76 13.90 10.09 -19.61
N THR A 77 13.31 11.29 -19.55
CA THR A 77 13.79 12.45 -20.29
C THR A 77 14.47 13.39 -19.32
N TYR A 78 15.71 13.70 -19.58
CA TYR A 78 16.51 14.60 -18.73
C TYR A 78 17.29 15.62 -19.59
N PRO A 79 17.55 16.83 -19.07
CA PRO A 79 18.34 17.81 -19.77
C PRO A 79 19.80 17.38 -19.80
N THR A 80 20.46 17.59 -20.94
CA THR A 80 21.90 17.45 -21.09
C THR A 80 22.61 18.80 -20.84
N ASP A 81 23.92 18.78 -20.79
CA ASP A 81 24.71 20.02 -20.73
C ASP A 81 24.86 20.69 -22.11
N ASP A 82 24.33 20.06 -23.17
CA ASP A 82 24.35 20.61 -24.51
C ASP A 82 23.23 21.62 -24.73
N TYR A 83 23.51 22.61 -25.57
CA TYR A 83 22.56 23.66 -25.97
C TYR A 83 22.51 23.74 -27.49
N ILE A 84 21.32 23.87 -28.02
CA ILE A 84 21.10 24.22 -29.45
C ILE A 84 20.73 25.70 -29.47
N VAL A 85 21.48 26.46 -30.24
CA VAL A 85 21.15 27.87 -30.50
C VAL A 85 20.21 27.90 -31.69
N SER A 86 19.05 28.54 -31.53
CA SER A 86 18.10 28.74 -32.62
C SER A 86 18.82 29.46 -33.78
N PRO A 87 18.69 28.98 -35.02
CA PRO A 87 19.29 29.65 -36.17
C PRO A 87 18.63 30.99 -36.50
N ASN A 88 17.46 31.27 -35.92
CA ASN A 88 16.70 32.49 -36.15
C ASN A 88 16.64 33.37 -34.86
N PRO A 89 16.67 34.70 -35.01
CA PRO A 89 16.48 35.60 -33.86
C PRO A 89 15.09 35.42 -33.23
N PRO A 90 15.00 35.54 -31.87
CA PRO A 90 16.10 35.74 -30.94
C PRO A 90 16.92 34.46 -30.74
N TYR A 91 18.25 34.55 -30.85
CA TYR A 91 19.21 33.44 -30.67
C TYR A 91 19.24 32.94 -29.25
N THR A 92 18.13 32.39 -28.78
CA THR A 92 17.99 31.82 -27.43
C THR A 92 18.57 30.43 -27.38
N PRO A 93 19.49 30.11 -26.47
CA PRO A 93 19.98 28.75 -26.29
C PRO A 93 18.87 27.87 -25.70
N GLU A 94 18.52 26.83 -26.42
CA GLU A 94 17.59 25.80 -25.92
C GLU A 94 18.37 24.59 -25.41
N ARG A 95 18.01 24.13 -24.23
CA ARG A 95 18.66 22.97 -23.62
C ARG A 95 18.26 21.69 -24.35
N VAL A 96 19.24 20.86 -24.67
CA VAL A 96 18.98 19.57 -25.29
C VAL A 96 18.50 18.57 -24.25
N TYR A 97 17.44 17.85 -24.56
CA TYR A 97 16.91 16.78 -23.73
C TYR A 97 17.23 15.42 -24.34
N LYS A 98 17.68 14.49 -23.51
CA LYS A 98 17.94 13.12 -23.91
C LYS A 98 16.94 12.19 -23.23
N THR A 99 16.41 11.24 -24.00
CA THR A 99 15.52 10.20 -23.48
C THR A 99 16.25 8.86 -23.45
N GLU A 100 16.33 8.25 -22.29
CA GLU A 100 16.89 6.91 -22.13
C GLU A 100 15.85 5.97 -21.49
N ALA A 101 15.86 4.70 -21.92
CA ALA A 101 15.02 3.66 -21.34
C ALA A 101 15.82 2.79 -20.38
N SER A 102 15.24 2.51 -19.23
CA SER A 102 15.76 1.55 -18.26
C SER A 102 14.80 0.37 -18.14
N ASN A 103 15.33 -0.83 -18.29
CA ASN A 103 14.59 -2.08 -18.06
C ASN A 103 14.94 -2.63 -16.66
N ASN A 104 14.08 -3.50 -16.11
CA ASN A 104 14.31 -4.15 -14.81
C ASN A 104 14.46 -3.16 -13.64
N ASN A 105 13.46 -2.33 -13.47
CA ASN A 105 13.41 -1.39 -12.34
C ASN A 105 12.91 -2.07 -11.07
N SER A 106 13.43 -1.69 -9.91
CA SER A 106 12.86 -2.07 -8.62
C SER A 106 11.98 -0.95 -8.08
N PHE A 107 11.00 -1.31 -7.29
CA PHE A 107 10.19 -0.31 -6.59
C PHE A 107 10.08 -0.62 -5.10
N LEU A 108 9.87 0.44 -4.35
CA LEU A 108 9.48 0.42 -2.94
C LEU A 108 8.16 1.17 -2.82
N ASN A 109 7.23 0.56 -2.13
CA ASN A 109 5.94 1.14 -1.82
C ASN A 109 5.76 1.15 -0.30
N ILE A 110 5.51 2.31 0.29
CA ILE A 110 5.20 2.46 1.70
C ILE A 110 3.72 2.81 1.80
N PHE A 111 2.98 2.07 2.58
CA PHE A 111 1.54 2.24 2.69
C PHE A 111 1.07 2.32 4.14
N GLY A 112 -0.04 3.03 4.32
CA GLY A 112 -0.84 3.01 5.53
C GLY A 112 -2.30 2.81 5.17
N THR A 113 -2.99 1.87 5.83
CA THR A 113 -4.40 1.54 5.56
C THR A 113 -5.22 1.56 6.82
N LEU A 114 -6.45 2.01 6.69
CA LEU A 114 -7.52 1.88 7.67
C LEU A 114 -8.51 0.85 7.12
N ASP A 115 -8.70 -0.22 7.84
CA ASP A 115 -9.62 -1.30 7.50
C ASP A 115 -10.78 -1.30 8.48
N VAL A 116 -12.00 -1.37 7.95
CA VAL A 116 -13.22 -1.63 8.71
C VAL A 116 -13.67 -3.04 8.39
N GLU A 117 -13.83 -3.85 9.41
CA GLU A 117 -14.26 -5.23 9.31
C GLU A 117 -15.68 -5.38 9.84
N LYS A 118 -16.49 -6.13 9.12
CA LYS A 118 -17.73 -6.69 9.63
C LYS A 118 -17.63 -8.21 9.66
N VAL A 119 -17.78 -8.83 10.82
CA VAL A 119 -17.83 -10.27 10.94
C VAL A 119 -19.10 -10.79 10.30
N LEU A 120 -18.96 -11.70 9.34
CA LEU A 120 -20.04 -12.33 8.59
C LEU A 120 -20.45 -13.66 9.23
N TRP A 121 -19.48 -14.35 9.81
CA TRP A 121 -19.66 -15.65 10.40
C TRP A 121 -18.59 -15.93 11.45
N CYS A 122 -18.97 -16.58 12.55
CA CYS A 122 -18.07 -17.15 13.54
C CYS A 122 -18.49 -18.58 13.89
N ASP A 123 -17.55 -19.39 14.32
CA ASP A 123 -17.83 -20.74 14.77
C ASP A 123 -18.43 -20.71 16.20
N ARG A 124 -19.05 -21.84 16.63
CA ARG A 124 -19.69 -21.92 17.97
C ARG A 124 -18.70 -21.79 19.13
N GLY A 125 -17.43 -21.95 18.89
CA GLY A 125 -16.37 -21.87 19.91
C GLY A 125 -15.60 -20.56 19.88
N ASP A 126 -15.99 -19.63 19.01
CA ASP A 126 -15.33 -18.34 18.79
C ASP A 126 -13.82 -18.46 18.44
N ASN A 127 -13.42 -19.64 17.90
CA ASN A 127 -12.05 -19.90 17.52
C ASN A 127 -11.73 -19.49 16.09
N TYR A 128 -12.77 -19.33 15.26
CA TYR A 128 -12.63 -18.94 13.87
C TYR A 128 -13.70 -17.93 13.47
N GLU A 129 -13.29 -16.94 12.73
CA GLU A 129 -14.16 -15.89 12.20
C GLU A 129 -13.85 -15.58 10.76
N LEU A 130 -14.89 -15.30 10.00
CA LEU A 130 -14.83 -14.76 8.65
C LEU A 130 -15.43 -13.36 8.63
N GLY A 131 -14.65 -12.37 8.26
CA GLY A 131 -15.07 -10.97 8.16
C GLY A 131 -14.98 -10.43 6.74
N ALA A 132 -15.85 -9.49 6.40
CA ALA A 132 -15.72 -8.65 5.22
C ALA A 132 -14.92 -7.40 5.56
N LEU A 133 -13.99 -7.01 4.70
CA LEU A 133 -13.15 -5.83 4.84
C LEU A 133 -13.52 -4.76 3.84
N LEU A 134 -13.62 -3.52 4.32
CA LEU A 134 -13.59 -2.32 3.52
C LEU A 134 -12.37 -1.50 3.95
N SER A 135 -11.54 -1.13 3.00
CA SER A 135 -10.24 -0.52 3.29
C SER A 135 -10.07 0.78 2.51
N ILE A 136 -9.51 1.77 3.19
CA ILE A 136 -9.03 3.01 2.59
C ILE A 136 -7.60 3.24 3.07
N GLY A 137 -6.75 3.75 2.19
CA GLY A 137 -5.38 4.00 2.59
C GLY A 137 -4.67 5.02 1.75
N VAL A 138 -3.44 5.23 2.12
CA VAL A 138 -2.48 6.05 1.39
C VAL A 138 -1.24 5.22 1.09
N ASN A 139 -0.65 5.49 -0.03
CA ASN A 139 0.50 4.77 -0.50
C ASN A 139 1.49 5.74 -1.14
N SER A 140 2.76 5.56 -0.84
CA SER A 140 3.86 6.30 -1.43
C SER A 140 4.74 5.34 -2.22
N PHE A 141 4.82 5.56 -3.51
CA PHE A 141 5.54 4.70 -4.44
C PHE A 141 6.85 5.34 -4.88
N GLY A 142 7.95 4.60 -4.74
CA GLY A 142 9.28 4.99 -5.18
C GLY A 142 9.83 4.00 -6.20
N LEU A 143 10.16 4.46 -7.40
CA LEU A 143 10.81 3.67 -8.43
C LEU A 143 12.31 3.90 -8.39
N LYS A 144 13.10 2.82 -8.31
CA LYS A 144 14.55 2.86 -8.40
C LYS A 144 15.00 2.24 -9.73
N PRO A 145 15.44 3.05 -10.70
CA PRO A 145 16.00 2.51 -11.93
C PRO A 145 17.28 1.73 -11.62
N LYS A 146 17.52 0.68 -12.38
CA LYS A 146 18.74 -0.13 -12.25
C LYS A 146 19.98 0.64 -12.72
N LYS A 147 19.79 1.54 -13.68
CA LYS A 147 20.84 2.43 -14.21
C LYS A 147 20.79 3.75 -13.45
N GLU A 148 21.93 4.26 -13.01
CA GLU A 148 22.03 5.62 -12.49
C GLU A 148 21.68 6.62 -13.59
N LEU A 149 20.70 7.46 -13.28
CA LEU A 149 20.24 8.52 -14.17
C LEU A 149 20.70 9.87 -13.60
N PRO A 150 21.05 10.83 -14.46
CA PRO A 150 21.49 12.15 -14.03
C PRO A 150 20.43 12.89 -13.21
N THR A 151 19.17 12.60 -13.46
CA THR A 151 18.04 13.16 -12.72
C THR A 151 17.16 12.06 -12.15
N LYS A 152 16.75 12.21 -10.87
CA LYS A 152 15.81 11.27 -10.26
C LYS A 152 14.44 11.43 -10.90
N PRO A 153 13.73 10.32 -11.21
CA PRO A 153 12.36 10.41 -11.68
C PRO A 153 11.48 11.13 -10.66
N GLU A 154 10.67 12.07 -11.13
CA GLU A 154 9.64 12.69 -10.31
C GLU A 154 8.47 11.73 -10.15
N HIS A 155 8.11 11.43 -8.91
CA HIS A 155 6.98 10.56 -8.56
C HIS A 155 5.84 11.37 -7.97
N ASP A 156 4.61 10.98 -8.23
CA ASP A 156 3.47 11.39 -7.42
C ASP A 156 3.62 10.74 -6.04
N LYS A 157 3.96 11.58 -5.06
CA LYS A 157 4.51 11.14 -3.78
C LYS A 157 3.55 10.31 -2.94
N THR A 158 2.23 10.54 -3.05
CA THR A 158 1.26 9.87 -2.19
C THR A 158 -0.07 9.78 -2.89
N GLN A 159 -0.66 8.61 -2.91
CA GLN A 159 -1.96 8.35 -3.53
C GLN A 159 -2.91 7.67 -2.56
N MET A 160 -4.19 7.93 -2.74
CA MET A 160 -5.23 7.17 -2.04
C MET A 160 -5.44 5.82 -2.72
N ILE A 161 -5.61 4.79 -1.91
CA ILE A 161 -5.92 3.44 -2.34
C ILE A 161 -7.21 2.98 -1.67
N PHE A 162 -7.98 2.15 -2.37
CA PHE A 162 -9.22 1.58 -1.88
C PHE A 162 -9.17 0.06 -2.01
N GLY A 163 -9.66 -0.64 -0.99
CA GLY A 163 -9.65 -2.09 -0.97
C GLY A 163 -10.96 -2.67 -0.47
N ILE A 164 -11.30 -3.85 -0.98
CA ILE A 164 -12.37 -4.69 -0.45
C ILE A 164 -11.84 -6.11 -0.31
N GLY A 165 -12.29 -6.84 0.68
CA GLY A 165 -11.76 -8.19 0.88
C GLY A 165 -12.44 -8.98 1.96
N LEU A 166 -11.77 -10.09 2.30
CA LEU A 166 -12.16 -11.00 3.36
C LEU A 166 -10.99 -11.16 4.33
N ARG A 167 -11.32 -11.31 5.59
CA ARG A 167 -10.40 -11.67 6.67
C ARG A 167 -10.85 -12.97 7.30
N ASN A 168 -9.93 -13.91 7.40
CA ASN A 168 -10.09 -15.11 8.20
C ASN A 168 -9.26 -14.94 9.45
N SER A 169 -9.88 -15.03 10.62
CA SER A 169 -9.21 -14.89 11.92
C SER A 169 -9.33 -16.19 12.71
N PHE A 170 -8.21 -16.66 13.23
CA PHE A 170 -8.12 -17.88 14.04
C PHE A 170 -7.56 -17.52 15.40
N VAL A 171 -8.25 -17.88 16.47
CA VAL A 171 -7.71 -17.78 17.83
C VAL A 171 -6.67 -18.87 18.04
N VAL A 172 -5.44 -18.49 18.31
CA VAL A 172 -4.28 -19.42 18.38
C VAL A 172 -3.71 -19.58 19.78
N SER A 173 -4.20 -18.80 20.74
CA SER A 173 -3.77 -18.91 22.14
C SER A 173 -4.95 -18.74 23.11
N GLN A 174 -4.76 -19.22 24.34
CA GLN A 174 -5.73 -18.99 25.41
C GLN A 174 -5.81 -17.51 25.82
N GLY A 175 -4.80 -16.70 25.49
CA GLY A 175 -4.79 -15.26 25.68
C GLY A 175 -5.56 -14.48 24.63
N GLY A 176 -6.16 -15.17 23.65
CA GLY A 176 -6.95 -14.54 22.57
C GLY A 176 -6.11 -13.98 21.41
N ASP A 177 -4.84 -14.39 21.29
CA ASP A 177 -4.04 -14.01 20.12
C ASP A 177 -4.66 -14.53 18.82
N LEU A 178 -4.58 -13.72 17.76
CA LEU A 178 -5.19 -14.03 16.49
C LEU A 178 -4.13 -14.26 15.41
N LEU A 179 -4.32 -15.31 14.64
CA LEU A 179 -3.70 -15.47 13.33
C LEU A 179 -4.72 -15.07 12.27
N GLN A 180 -4.40 -14.06 11.47
CA GLN A 180 -5.31 -13.51 10.48
C GLN A 180 -4.76 -13.71 9.07
N LEU A 181 -5.63 -14.10 8.16
CA LEU A 181 -5.37 -14.17 6.73
C LEU A 181 -6.30 -13.21 6.01
N ASN A 182 -5.74 -12.15 5.44
CA ASN A 182 -6.48 -11.14 4.67
C ASN A 182 -6.29 -11.40 3.19
N VAL A 183 -7.40 -11.47 2.46
CA VAL A 183 -7.44 -11.51 0.99
C VAL A 183 -8.17 -10.26 0.53
N GLN A 184 -7.48 -9.31 -0.10
CA GLN A 184 -8.05 -8.02 -0.47
C GLN A 184 -7.77 -7.68 -1.93
N TYR A 185 -8.79 -7.19 -2.61
CA TYR A 185 -8.67 -6.57 -3.92
C TYR A 185 -8.51 -5.06 -3.75
N TRP A 186 -7.45 -4.52 -4.34
CA TRP A 186 -7.08 -3.11 -4.25
C TRP A 186 -7.15 -2.41 -5.59
N ILE A 187 -7.61 -1.17 -5.55
CA ILE A 187 -7.60 -0.23 -6.66
C ILE A 187 -6.52 0.80 -6.38
N GLU A 188 -5.52 0.84 -7.24
CA GLU A 188 -4.36 1.71 -7.12
C GLU A 188 -4.11 2.45 -8.44
N ASN A 189 -3.77 3.72 -8.36
CA ASN A 189 -3.55 4.56 -9.51
C ASN A 189 -2.27 5.37 -9.35
N HIS A 190 -1.13 4.82 -9.83
CA HIS A 190 0.14 5.53 -9.82
C HIS A 190 0.36 6.27 -11.12
N THR A 191 0.62 7.55 -11.01
CA THR A 191 1.11 8.37 -12.12
C THR A 191 2.54 8.81 -11.83
N ILE A 192 3.45 8.57 -12.77
CA ILE A 192 4.81 9.07 -12.71
C ILE A 192 4.90 10.18 -13.77
N LYS A 193 5.25 11.38 -13.36
CA LYS A 193 5.43 12.51 -14.28
C LYS A 193 6.54 12.21 -15.29
N ASN A 194 6.36 12.67 -16.53
CA ASN A 194 7.30 12.48 -17.63
C ASN A 194 7.59 11.02 -17.96
N HIS A 195 6.62 10.14 -17.67
CA HIS A 195 6.76 8.72 -17.85
C HIS A 195 5.54 8.12 -18.58
N SER A 196 5.83 7.21 -19.49
CA SER A 196 4.82 6.33 -20.12
C SER A 196 5.30 4.89 -20.03
N PRO A 197 4.48 3.96 -19.58
CA PRO A 197 3.04 4.04 -19.32
C PRO A 197 2.72 4.35 -17.85
N SER A 198 1.52 4.83 -17.58
CA SER A 198 1.05 4.99 -16.21
C SER A 198 0.96 3.62 -15.54
N LEU A 199 1.40 3.54 -14.27
CA LEU A 199 1.32 2.33 -13.46
C LEU A 199 -0.07 2.17 -12.83
N LYS A 200 -1.11 2.34 -13.64
CA LYS A 200 -2.47 2.04 -13.20
C LYS A 200 -2.62 0.55 -13.07
N GLY A 201 -3.14 0.11 -11.94
CA GLY A 201 -3.43 -1.30 -11.84
C GLY A 201 -4.10 -1.68 -10.54
N ASN A 202 -4.89 -2.73 -10.66
CA ASN A 202 -5.49 -3.39 -9.54
C ASN A 202 -4.58 -4.54 -9.12
N TYR A 203 -4.62 -4.89 -7.86
CA TYR A 203 -3.91 -6.07 -7.38
C TYR A 203 -4.72 -6.82 -6.32
N LEU A 204 -4.44 -8.09 -6.22
CA LEU A 204 -4.89 -8.95 -5.13
C LEU A 204 -3.78 -9.02 -4.09
N SER A 205 -4.06 -8.71 -2.84
CA SER A 205 -3.13 -8.93 -1.73
C SER A 205 -3.52 -10.14 -0.92
N LEU A 206 -2.52 -10.89 -0.51
CA LEU A 206 -2.62 -11.96 0.47
C LEU A 206 -1.69 -11.59 1.62
N THR A 207 -2.26 -11.35 2.81
CA THR A 207 -1.49 -10.87 3.96
C THR A 207 -1.78 -11.74 5.17
N PHE A 208 -0.73 -12.25 5.80
CA PHE A 208 -0.78 -12.93 7.08
C PHE A 208 -0.46 -11.93 8.17
N CYS A 209 -1.24 -11.94 9.25
CA CYS A 209 -0.99 -11.11 10.41
C CYS A 209 -1.12 -11.96 11.68
N TYR A 210 -0.14 -11.84 12.55
CA TYR A 210 -0.23 -12.37 13.92
C TYR A 210 -0.41 -11.20 14.86
N THR A 211 -1.50 -11.18 15.62
CA THR A 211 -1.83 -10.11 16.55
C THR A 211 -1.99 -10.65 17.96
N GLY A 212 -1.31 -10.02 18.92
CA GLY A 212 -1.47 -10.29 20.34
C GLY A 212 -2.40 -9.28 21.00
N ALA A 213 -3.23 -9.74 21.94
CA ALA A 213 -4.05 -8.88 22.78
C ALA A 213 -3.16 -8.09 23.74
N PHE A 214 -3.32 -6.76 23.79
CA PHE A 214 -2.48 -5.89 24.63
C PHE A 214 -3.03 -5.70 26.04
N PHE A 215 -4.34 -5.88 26.22
CA PHE A 215 -5.02 -5.84 27.53
C PHE A 215 -6.11 -6.93 27.54
N ASN A 216 -6.01 -7.83 28.48
CA ASN A 216 -7.05 -8.77 28.87
C ASN A 216 -7.77 -8.24 30.11
#